data_8f410cc19168dd4456aa42d77f3a8a33
#
_entry.id   8f410cc19168dd4456aa42d77f3a8a33
#
_cell.length_a   1.000
_cell.length_b   1.000
_cell.length_c   1.000
_cell.angle_alpha   90.00
_cell.angle_beta   90.00
_cell.angle_gamma   90.00
#
_symmetry.space_group_name_H-M   'P 1'
#
loop_
_entity.id
_entity.type
_entity.pdbx_description
1 polymer ?
#
loop_
_entity_poly.entity_id
_entity_poly.type
_entity_poly.pdbx_seq_one_letter_code
_entity_poly.pdbx_strand_id
1 'polypeptide(L)'
;MYKEDQTNIQSVLGDFNSLIASISFTLAQEENNKINFLDITIAKGHDSLLFEMYRKETTTDVIIPNDSCHPTGHKTAKIRYFYNRMNSYKLTPERQQKERNTVQQILFNDDYEASTLNKISKEKKPKLDPQKRKWAKKIHTHLETTKKKTTTQDQPQPH
;
A
#
# COMPACT_ATOMS: atom_id res chain seq x y z
N MET A 1 20.49 -5.88 6.20
CA MET A 1 20.60 -6.33 4.79
C MET A 1 20.84 -7.83 4.85
N TYR A 2 19.97 -8.62 4.24
CA TYR A 2 20.08 -10.07 4.16
C TYR A 2 21.26 -10.44 3.25
N LYS A 3 22.17 -11.31 3.74
CA LYS A 3 23.27 -11.86 2.92
C LYS A 3 22.90 -13.27 2.50
N GLU A 4 22.62 -13.45 1.24
CA GLU A 4 22.14 -14.71 0.63
C GLU A 4 23.13 -15.87 0.84
N ASP A 5 24.42 -15.55 0.89
CA ASP A 5 25.51 -16.53 1.03
C ASP A 5 25.61 -17.18 2.42
N GLN A 6 24.90 -16.68 3.43
CA GLN A 6 25.05 -17.11 4.83
C GLN A 6 23.77 -17.62 5.48
N THR A 7 22.60 -17.50 4.83
CA THR A 7 21.33 -17.85 5.46
C THR A 7 20.45 -18.65 4.51
N ASN A 8 20.18 -19.91 4.88
CA ASN A 8 19.20 -20.72 4.17
C ASN A 8 17.78 -20.23 4.53
N ILE A 9 17.09 -19.64 3.57
CA ILE A 9 15.75 -19.07 3.75
C ILE A 9 14.73 -20.12 4.19
N GLN A 10 14.89 -21.38 3.76
CA GLN A 10 14.01 -22.47 4.16
C GLN A 10 14.21 -22.86 5.62
N SER A 11 15.46 -22.78 6.12
CA SER A 11 15.75 -22.99 7.55
C SER A 11 15.08 -21.90 8.38
N VAL A 12 15.20 -20.63 7.98
CA VAL A 12 14.53 -19.51 8.66
C VAL A 12 13.02 -19.69 8.67
N LEU A 13 12.42 -20.10 7.55
CA LEU A 13 10.97 -20.37 7.49
C LEU A 13 10.59 -21.52 8.43
N GLY A 14 11.41 -22.57 8.51
CA GLY A 14 11.22 -23.69 9.44
C GLY A 14 11.25 -23.22 10.89
N ASP A 15 12.22 -22.40 11.25
CA ASP A 15 12.36 -21.84 12.60
C ASP A 15 11.13 -21.01 12.98
N PHE A 16 10.65 -20.12 12.08
CA PHE A 16 9.43 -19.34 12.32
C PHE A 16 8.19 -20.23 12.50
N ASN A 17 8.03 -21.28 11.67
CA ASN A 17 6.90 -22.19 11.76
C ASN A 17 6.95 -23.12 12.98
N SER A 18 8.14 -23.27 13.61
CA SER A 18 8.28 -24.04 14.84
C SER A 18 7.89 -23.29 16.10
N LEU A 19 7.85 -21.94 16.07
CA LEU A 19 7.60 -21.11 17.25
C LEU A 19 6.19 -21.28 17.83
N ILE A 20 5.18 -21.35 16.97
CA ILE A 20 3.76 -21.43 17.38
C ILE A 20 3.02 -22.37 16.44
N ALA A 21 2.58 -23.52 16.95
CA ALA A 21 1.92 -24.57 16.15
C ALA A 21 0.62 -24.12 15.43
N SER A 22 -0.07 -23.10 15.94
CA SER A 22 -1.32 -22.59 15.36
C SER A 22 -1.11 -21.51 14.28
N ILE A 23 0.13 -21.06 14.06
CA ILE A 23 0.49 -20.04 13.06
C ILE A 23 1.38 -20.66 12.01
N SER A 24 1.01 -20.50 10.74
CA SER A 24 1.82 -20.94 9.61
C SER A 24 2.27 -19.73 8.79
N PHE A 25 3.57 -19.61 8.60
CA PHE A 25 4.19 -18.61 7.74
C PHE A 25 4.45 -19.20 6.36
N THR A 26 4.23 -18.40 5.35
CA THR A 26 4.55 -18.74 3.95
C THR A 26 5.62 -17.79 3.43
N LEU A 27 6.46 -18.28 2.55
CA LEU A 27 7.51 -17.50 1.93
C LEU A 27 6.97 -16.84 0.66
N ALA A 28 7.16 -15.53 0.56
CA ALA A 28 6.98 -14.81 -0.67
C ALA A 28 8.36 -14.41 -1.22
N GLN A 29 8.65 -14.82 -2.44
CA GLN A 29 9.91 -14.52 -3.12
C GLN A 29 9.67 -13.61 -4.33
N GLU A 30 10.73 -12.92 -4.73
CA GLU A 30 10.75 -12.14 -5.95
C GLU A 30 10.71 -13.09 -7.16
N GLU A 31 9.78 -12.85 -8.06
CA GLU A 31 9.67 -13.55 -9.34
C GLU A 31 9.70 -12.53 -10.49
N ASN A 32 10.55 -12.73 -11.47
CA ASN A 32 10.68 -11.84 -12.64
C ASN A 32 10.87 -10.36 -12.27
N ASN A 33 11.74 -10.08 -11.30
CA ASN A 33 11.98 -8.73 -10.76
C ASN A 33 10.74 -8.07 -10.14
N LYS A 34 9.79 -8.87 -9.64
CA LYS A 34 8.56 -8.39 -8.99
C LYS A 34 8.30 -9.14 -7.71
N ILE A 35 7.76 -8.43 -6.72
CA ILE A 35 7.24 -9.01 -5.50
C ILE A 35 5.91 -8.36 -5.14
N ASN A 36 4.95 -9.17 -4.72
CA ASN A 36 3.67 -8.67 -4.24
C ASN A 36 3.74 -8.45 -2.73
N PHE A 37 3.44 -7.24 -2.30
CA PHE A 37 3.42 -6.87 -0.89
C PHE A 37 2.16 -6.08 -0.55
N LEU A 38 1.30 -6.64 0.29
CA LEU A 38 0.00 -6.08 0.65
C LEU A 38 -0.85 -5.75 -0.60
N ASP A 39 -1.06 -4.46 -0.86
CA ASP A 39 -1.90 -3.94 -1.93
C ASP A 39 -1.11 -3.56 -3.19
N ILE A 40 0.19 -3.79 -3.22
CA ILE A 40 1.05 -3.36 -4.33
C ILE A 40 1.94 -4.49 -4.85
N THR A 41 2.20 -4.44 -6.14
CA THR A 41 3.33 -5.13 -6.77
C THR A 41 4.49 -4.15 -6.86
N ILE A 42 5.61 -4.52 -6.31
CA ILE A 42 6.87 -3.77 -6.40
C ILE A 42 7.69 -4.43 -7.51
N ALA A 43 8.03 -3.67 -8.53
CA ALA A 43 8.88 -4.12 -9.63
C ALA A 43 10.20 -3.36 -9.62
N LYS A 44 11.30 -4.08 -9.87
CA LYS A 44 12.63 -3.50 -10.01
C LYS A 44 12.74 -2.89 -11.42
N GLY A 45 12.85 -1.57 -11.50
CA GLY A 45 13.19 -0.85 -12.73
C GLY A 45 14.70 -0.70 -12.88
N HIS A 46 15.16 0.00 -13.91
CA HIS A 46 16.59 0.21 -14.18
C HIS A 46 17.25 1.00 -13.03
N ASP A 47 16.68 2.15 -12.65
CA ASP A 47 17.24 3.05 -11.61
C ASP A 47 16.28 3.31 -10.45
N SER A 48 15.10 2.69 -10.45
CA SER A 48 14.07 2.96 -9.45
C SER A 48 13.11 1.78 -9.29
N LEU A 49 12.42 1.77 -8.13
CA LEU A 49 11.32 0.86 -7.91
C LEU A 49 10.05 1.40 -8.56
N LEU A 50 9.36 0.54 -9.28
CA LEU A 50 8.08 0.80 -9.89
C LEU A 50 6.96 0.15 -9.07
N PHE A 51 5.86 0.85 -8.90
CA PHE A 51 4.71 0.37 -8.13
C PHE A 51 3.50 0.16 -9.05
N GLU A 52 2.77 -0.92 -8.80
CA GLU A 52 1.50 -1.24 -9.46
C GLU A 52 0.50 -1.73 -8.40
N MET A 53 -0.79 -1.51 -8.63
CA MET A 53 -1.81 -2.01 -7.71
C MET A 53 -1.93 -3.52 -7.84
N TYR A 54 -1.77 -4.23 -6.72
CA TYR A 54 -1.94 -5.67 -6.65
C TYR A 54 -3.38 -6.03 -6.25
N ARG A 55 -3.97 -6.95 -6.97
CA ARG A 55 -5.22 -7.61 -6.61
C ARG A 55 -4.96 -9.10 -6.54
N LYS A 56 -5.28 -9.70 -5.40
CA LYS A 56 -5.24 -11.17 -5.29
C LYS A 56 -6.27 -11.76 -6.28
N GLU A 57 -5.98 -12.92 -6.84
CA GLU A 57 -6.91 -13.63 -7.74
C GLU A 57 -8.27 -13.90 -7.08
N THR A 58 -8.26 -14.09 -5.76
CA THR A 58 -9.46 -14.30 -4.95
C THR A 58 -10.21 -13.01 -4.60
N THR A 59 -9.68 -11.84 -4.99
CA THR A 59 -10.33 -10.57 -4.68
C THR A 59 -11.55 -10.38 -5.56
N THR A 60 -12.72 -10.36 -4.94
CA THR A 60 -13.93 -9.88 -5.59
C THR A 60 -13.99 -8.37 -5.40
N ASP A 61 -13.94 -7.62 -6.49
CA ASP A 61 -14.10 -6.15 -6.46
C ASP A 61 -15.55 -5.74 -6.24
N VAL A 62 -16.33 -6.55 -5.50
CA VAL A 62 -17.74 -6.30 -5.18
C VAL A 62 -17.86 -5.10 -4.25
N ILE A 63 -18.75 -4.19 -4.60
CA ILE A 63 -19.16 -3.05 -3.77
C ILE A 63 -20.66 -3.16 -3.47
N ILE A 64 -21.16 -2.34 -2.57
CA ILE A 64 -22.61 -2.29 -2.29
C ILE A 64 -23.28 -1.61 -3.48
N PRO A 65 -24.26 -2.24 -4.16
CA PRO A 65 -24.95 -1.64 -5.30
C PRO A 65 -25.61 -0.30 -4.96
N ASN A 66 -25.67 0.58 -5.93
CA ASN A 66 -26.19 1.93 -5.72
C ASN A 66 -27.70 1.96 -5.41
N ASP A 67 -28.48 1.01 -5.93
CA ASP A 67 -29.91 0.85 -5.68
C ASP A 67 -30.26 0.23 -4.33
N SER A 68 -29.25 -0.33 -3.61
CA SER A 68 -29.47 -0.98 -2.32
C SER A 68 -29.97 -0.01 -1.24
N CYS A 69 -30.69 -0.51 -0.24
CA CYS A 69 -31.22 0.28 0.89
C CYS A 69 -30.17 0.69 1.94
N HIS A 70 -28.87 0.45 1.69
CA HIS A 70 -27.83 0.81 2.65
C HIS A 70 -27.62 2.33 2.77
N PRO A 71 -27.22 2.84 3.94
CA PRO A 71 -26.86 4.25 4.09
C PRO A 71 -25.76 4.68 3.12
N THR A 72 -25.86 5.89 2.58
CA THR A 72 -24.90 6.44 1.58
C THR A 72 -23.44 6.34 2.05
N GLY A 73 -23.17 6.52 3.36
CA GLY A 73 -21.83 6.39 3.91
C GLY A 73 -21.25 4.98 3.74
N HIS A 74 -22.06 3.94 3.86
CA HIS A 74 -21.64 2.54 3.67
C HIS A 74 -21.42 2.25 2.19
N LYS A 75 -22.34 2.68 1.30
CA LYS A 75 -22.20 2.54 -0.15
C LYS A 75 -20.91 3.15 -0.66
N THR A 76 -20.56 4.35 -0.19
CA THR A 76 -19.38 5.08 -0.66
C THR A 76 -18.07 4.68 0.05
N ALA A 77 -18.12 3.89 1.13
CA ALA A 77 -16.93 3.52 1.92
C ALA A 77 -15.89 2.77 1.07
N LYS A 78 -16.32 1.75 0.32
CA LYS A 78 -15.42 0.96 -0.55
C LYS A 78 -14.89 1.80 -1.71
N ILE A 79 -15.70 2.73 -2.24
CA ILE A 79 -15.28 3.64 -3.32
C ILE A 79 -14.20 4.61 -2.80
N ARG A 80 -14.37 5.14 -1.58
CA ARG A 80 -13.33 5.94 -0.91
C ARG A 80 -12.06 5.14 -0.65
N TYR A 81 -12.19 3.87 -0.29
CA TYR A 81 -11.04 2.98 -0.14
C TYR A 81 -10.26 2.85 -1.45
N PHE A 82 -10.90 2.56 -2.58
CA PHE A 82 -10.25 2.50 -3.88
C PHE A 82 -9.59 3.82 -4.27
N TYR A 83 -10.28 4.94 -4.07
CA TYR A 83 -9.74 6.26 -4.35
C TYR A 83 -8.48 6.55 -3.50
N ASN A 84 -8.54 6.29 -2.20
CA ASN A 84 -7.41 6.53 -1.30
C ASN A 84 -6.23 5.62 -1.64
N ARG A 85 -6.50 4.34 -1.91
CA ARG A 85 -5.50 3.36 -2.30
C ARG A 85 -4.75 3.81 -3.56
N MET A 86 -5.46 4.20 -4.61
CA MET A 86 -4.88 4.71 -5.86
C MET A 86 -3.97 5.94 -5.66
N ASN A 87 -4.29 6.80 -4.67
CA ASN A 87 -3.55 8.03 -4.39
C ASN A 87 -2.50 7.90 -3.27
N SER A 88 -2.45 6.76 -2.59
CA SER A 88 -1.48 6.53 -1.49
C SER A 88 -0.11 6.09 -1.99
N TYR A 89 -0.05 5.53 -3.19
CA TYR A 89 1.19 5.01 -3.77
C TYR A 89 1.66 5.88 -4.93
N LYS A 90 2.98 5.96 -5.13
CA LYS A 90 3.60 6.67 -6.26
C LYS A 90 3.50 5.82 -7.54
N LEU A 91 2.32 5.74 -8.10
CA LEU A 91 2.08 5.08 -9.39
C LEU A 91 2.55 5.96 -10.54
N THR A 92 2.99 5.36 -11.64
CA THR A 92 3.17 6.10 -12.88
C THR A 92 1.81 6.60 -13.42
N PRO A 93 1.77 7.68 -14.23
CA PRO A 93 0.52 8.18 -14.79
C PRO A 93 -0.30 7.12 -15.51
N GLU A 94 0.36 6.25 -16.30
CA GLU A 94 -0.32 5.18 -17.04
C GLU A 94 -0.95 4.15 -16.08
N ARG A 95 -0.20 3.75 -15.03
CA ARG A 95 -0.68 2.79 -14.02
C ARG A 95 -1.81 3.38 -13.19
N GLN A 96 -1.71 4.66 -12.85
CA GLN A 96 -2.78 5.37 -12.16
C GLN A 96 -4.04 5.46 -13.02
N GLN A 97 -3.90 5.72 -14.32
CA GLN A 97 -5.04 5.75 -15.26
C GLN A 97 -5.66 4.37 -15.43
N LYS A 98 -4.84 3.31 -15.54
CA LYS A 98 -5.31 1.92 -15.59
C LYS A 98 -6.16 1.60 -14.35
N GLU A 99 -5.67 1.94 -13.15
CA GLU A 99 -6.40 1.70 -11.91
C GLU A 99 -7.71 2.50 -11.85
N ARG A 100 -7.67 3.76 -12.28
CA ARG A 100 -8.88 4.60 -12.39
C ARG A 100 -9.94 3.96 -13.30
N ASN A 101 -9.54 3.46 -14.45
CA ASN A 101 -10.45 2.79 -15.39
C ASN A 101 -11.05 1.53 -14.77
N THR A 102 -10.27 0.74 -14.05
CA THR A 102 -10.76 -0.44 -13.33
C THR A 102 -11.79 -0.06 -12.26
N VAL A 103 -11.52 0.97 -11.46
CA VAL A 103 -12.48 1.46 -10.46
C VAL A 103 -13.75 2.00 -11.11
N GLN A 104 -13.65 2.71 -12.24
CA GLN A 104 -14.82 3.18 -12.99
C GLN A 104 -15.66 2.01 -13.53
N GLN A 105 -15.03 0.93 -13.99
CA GLN A 105 -15.76 -0.26 -14.43
C GLN A 105 -16.50 -0.94 -13.29
N ILE A 106 -15.88 -1.04 -12.10
CA ILE A 106 -16.53 -1.56 -10.88
C ILE A 106 -17.77 -0.71 -10.55
N LEU A 107 -17.63 0.61 -10.57
CA LEU A 107 -18.73 1.53 -10.31
C LEU A 107 -19.86 1.36 -11.32
N PHE A 108 -19.53 1.24 -12.59
CA PHE A 108 -20.50 1.05 -13.66
C PHE A 108 -21.31 -0.24 -13.50
N ASN A 109 -20.63 -1.34 -13.12
CA ASN A 109 -21.27 -2.64 -12.91
C ASN A 109 -22.27 -2.65 -11.73
N ASP A 110 -22.14 -1.72 -10.79
CA ASP A 110 -22.97 -1.59 -9.59
C ASP A 110 -23.88 -0.32 -9.63
N ASP A 111 -24.20 0.15 -10.85
CA ASP A 111 -25.12 1.25 -11.14
C ASP A 111 -24.76 2.61 -10.53
N TYR A 112 -23.47 2.88 -10.37
CA TYR A 112 -23.01 4.20 -9.95
C TYR A 112 -22.74 5.12 -11.15
N GLU A 113 -23.07 6.40 -10.99
CA GLU A 113 -22.73 7.42 -12.00
C GLU A 113 -21.22 7.53 -12.20
N ALA A 114 -20.78 7.73 -13.45
CA ALA A 114 -19.37 7.98 -13.79
C ALA A 114 -18.76 9.17 -13.01
N SER A 115 -19.59 10.13 -12.58
CA SER A 115 -19.19 11.29 -11.78
C SER A 115 -18.87 10.95 -10.32
N THR A 116 -19.25 9.77 -9.80
CA THR A 116 -19.13 9.40 -8.38
C THR A 116 -17.71 9.47 -7.87
N LEU A 117 -16.74 8.96 -8.64
CA LEU A 117 -15.32 9.01 -8.26
C LEU A 117 -14.82 10.46 -8.16
N ASN A 118 -15.29 11.33 -9.04
CA ASN A 118 -14.93 12.76 -9.02
C ASN A 118 -15.62 13.50 -7.85
N LYS A 119 -16.84 13.13 -7.49
CA LYS A 119 -17.52 13.66 -6.29
C LYS A 119 -16.70 13.32 -5.04
N ILE A 120 -16.28 12.06 -4.88
CA ILE A 120 -15.46 11.61 -3.76
C ILE A 120 -14.10 12.33 -3.74
N SER A 121 -13.48 12.54 -4.88
CA SER A 121 -12.19 13.25 -4.95
C SER A 121 -12.25 14.70 -4.43
N LYS A 122 -13.41 15.34 -4.59
CA LYS A 122 -13.68 16.71 -4.13
C LYS A 122 -14.10 16.79 -2.66
N GLU A 123 -14.49 15.66 -2.04
CA GLU A 123 -14.81 15.63 -0.63
C GLU A 123 -13.57 16.05 0.18
N LYS A 124 -13.72 17.07 1.03
CA LYS A 124 -12.63 17.51 1.90
C LYS A 124 -12.24 16.34 2.79
N LYS A 125 -10.97 15.96 2.75
CA LYS A 125 -10.44 14.99 3.74
C LYS A 125 -10.83 15.48 5.13
N PRO A 126 -11.41 14.63 5.99
CA PRO A 126 -11.73 15.03 7.35
C PRO A 126 -10.47 15.63 7.97
N LYS A 127 -10.61 16.82 8.56
CA LYS A 127 -9.48 17.47 9.23
C LYS A 127 -9.00 16.49 10.31
N LEU A 128 -7.76 16.02 10.18
CA LEU A 128 -7.18 15.16 11.21
C LEU A 128 -7.29 15.86 12.56
N ASP A 129 -7.76 15.16 13.57
CA ASP A 129 -7.79 15.64 14.95
C ASP A 129 -6.47 16.37 15.27
N PRO A 130 -6.51 17.57 15.85
CA PRO A 130 -5.32 18.34 16.20
C PRO A 130 -4.30 17.54 17.02
N GLN A 131 -4.74 16.63 17.90
CA GLN A 131 -3.87 15.73 18.65
C GLN A 131 -3.17 14.71 17.74
N LYS A 132 -3.88 14.10 16.79
CA LYS A 132 -3.28 13.17 15.81
C LYS A 132 -2.27 13.89 14.92
N ARG A 133 -2.52 15.17 14.56
CA ARG A 133 -1.55 15.99 13.81
C ARG A 133 -0.27 16.25 14.62
N LYS A 134 -0.38 16.54 15.93
CA LYS A 134 0.78 16.74 16.82
C LYS A 134 1.61 15.47 16.92
N TRP A 135 0.97 14.31 17.06
CA TRP A 135 1.63 13.00 17.10
C TRP A 135 2.38 12.69 15.80
N ALA A 136 1.73 12.86 14.66
CA ALA A 136 2.35 12.62 13.36
C ALA A 136 3.58 13.52 13.13
N LYS A 137 3.49 14.80 13.48
CA LYS A 137 4.64 15.72 13.44
C LYS A 137 5.78 15.28 14.36
N LYS A 138 5.47 14.87 15.60
CA LYS A 138 6.48 14.42 16.57
C LYS A 138 7.23 13.19 16.08
N ILE A 139 6.54 12.21 15.49
CA ILE A 139 7.16 11.01 14.90
C ILE A 139 8.06 11.41 13.72
N HIS A 140 7.59 12.27 12.82
CA HIS A 140 8.38 12.72 11.67
C HIS A 140 9.67 13.41 12.11
N THR A 141 9.60 14.34 13.06
CA THR A 141 10.77 15.04 13.60
C THR A 141 11.76 14.09 14.27
N HIS A 142 11.25 13.06 14.98
CA HIS A 142 12.12 12.06 15.62
C HIS A 142 12.86 11.21 14.58
N LEU A 143 12.20 10.79 13.51
CA LEU A 143 12.81 10.04 12.42
C LEU A 143 13.88 10.84 11.67
N GLU A 144 13.66 12.15 11.45
CA GLU A 144 14.66 13.01 10.81
C GLU A 144 15.90 13.25 11.69
N THR A 145 15.72 13.42 13.00
CA THR A 145 16.83 13.54 13.96
C THR A 145 17.65 12.25 14.05
N THR A 146 17.02 11.09 13.97
CA THR A 146 17.71 9.80 13.98
C THR A 146 18.53 9.60 12.71
N LYS A 147 17.98 9.95 11.54
CA LYS A 147 18.73 9.90 10.26
C LYS A 147 19.97 10.79 10.26
N LYS A 148 19.88 12.02 10.80
CA LYS A 148 21.01 12.92 10.89
C LYS A 148 22.13 12.41 11.79
N LYS A 149 21.80 11.73 12.89
CA LYS A 149 22.80 11.13 13.81
C LYS A 149 23.56 9.97 13.15
N THR A 150 22.91 9.16 12.32
CA THR A 150 23.55 8.01 11.64
C THR A 150 24.52 8.48 10.54
N THR A 151 24.22 9.59 9.87
CA THR A 151 25.08 10.13 8.79
C THR A 151 26.36 10.81 9.32
N THR A 152 26.37 11.23 10.59
CA THR A 152 27.55 11.92 11.19
C THR A 152 28.59 10.95 11.76
N GLN A 153 28.26 9.66 11.92
CA GLN A 153 29.20 8.65 12.46
C GLN A 153 30.07 7.98 11.40
N ASP A 154 29.81 8.17 10.10
CA ASP A 154 30.55 7.51 9.01
C ASP A 154 31.61 8.42 8.32
N GLN A 155 32.03 9.51 8.96
CA GLN A 155 33.20 10.27 8.43
C GLN A 155 34.48 9.66 8.96
N PRO A 156 35.40 9.15 8.08
CA PRO A 156 36.73 8.71 8.49
C PRO A 156 37.53 9.91 8.99
N GLN A 157 38.18 9.73 10.15
CA GLN A 157 39.10 10.71 10.71
C GLN A 157 40.33 10.84 9.77
N PRO A 158 40.78 12.06 9.43
CA PRO A 158 41.99 12.25 8.66
C PRO A 158 43.19 11.89 9.51
N HIS A 159 44.05 11.07 8.95
CA HIS A 159 45.37 10.74 9.47
C HIS A 159 46.34 11.90 9.23
#